data_121f81173ea144f6c371a13f79dccefd
#
_entry.id   121f81173ea144f6c371a13f79dccefd
#
_cell.length_a   1.000
_cell.length_b   1.000
_cell.length_c   1.000
_cell.angle_alpha   90.00
_cell.angle_beta   90.00
_cell.angle_gamma   90.00
#
_symmetry.space_group_name_H-M   'P 1'
#
loop_
_entity.id
_entity.type
_entity.pdbx_description
1 polymer ?
#
loop_
_entity_poly.entity_id
_entity_poly.type
_entity_poly.pdbx_seq_one_letter_code
_entity_poly.pdbx_strand_id
1 'polypeptide(L)'
;MDRQFDSCDTGRPAKAAVRPSGLALLPFLVFAAFYVGLSLVAGHLGFEMPWYKVSMPVAFLVASSVSLLIGRRRFDEKVETYAHGMGEPNIMVMCLIFILAGAFATIAKGSGAVNAAVTVAQALVPAKLMVAGVFLVSCLISLAIGTSCGTIAAVTPIALGFAGPLQLDPALLMGAVIGGSMFGDNLSMISDTTIAATRTQGVRMKDKFLSNGLIASPAALVALFLYAVSGSAAGTVEAPAVTWQHIVLILPYVFVLALALAGMNVMALLFAGTVLSAAIGGALGRFSFFDAMDLLGKGTLGMGETLIVALLAGGLFKSVQANGGILWLTDRIARVIRGPRTCEFGVFLLVAAVNCFTANNTVAIVIAGPIAKECAAKFGASPVRIASVLDTASCIVQGFIPYGAQILIAMGVAKGLDMSIDSLALAKSLYYQPILALAVFASIAFSGRKASRELEY
;
A
#
# COMPACT_ATOMS: atom_id res chain seq x y z
N MET A 1 -28.58 52.73 11.76
CA MET A 1 -29.60 51.67 11.90
C MET A 1 -28.87 50.36 11.91
N ASP A 2 -28.22 50.10 13.07
CA ASP A 2 -27.38 48.92 13.33
C ASP A 2 -28.29 47.71 13.63
N ARG A 3 -28.11 46.64 12.89
CA ARG A 3 -28.63 45.33 13.30
C ARG A 3 -27.43 44.42 13.62
N GLN A 4 -27.17 44.29 14.91
CA GLN A 4 -26.39 43.22 15.51
C GLN A 4 -26.97 41.88 15.06
N PHE A 5 -26.13 41.08 14.39
CA PHE A 5 -26.38 39.65 14.27
C PHE A 5 -25.83 38.96 15.52
N ASP A 6 -26.73 38.61 16.41
CA ASP A 6 -26.47 37.75 17.55
C ASP A 6 -25.92 36.39 17.03
N SER A 7 -24.70 36.12 17.44
CA SER A 7 -24.10 34.81 17.32
C SER A 7 -24.81 33.80 18.23
N CYS A 8 -25.67 33.01 17.66
CA CYS A 8 -26.27 31.86 18.34
C CYS A 8 -25.18 30.82 18.59
N ASP A 9 -24.54 30.94 19.75
CA ASP A 9 -23.62 29.91 20.29
C ASP A 9 -24.48 28.71 20.71
N THR A 10 -24.69 27.80 19.77
CA THR A 10 -25.27 26.49 20.05
C THR A 10 -24.26 25.68 20.83
N GLY A 11 -24.41 25.74 22.17
CA GLY A 11 -23.64 24.95 23.13
C GLY A 11 -23.62 23.47 22.80
N ARG A 12 -22.68 23.07 21.94
CA ARG A 12 -22.30 21.67 21.80
C ARG A 12 -21.58 21.28 23.08
N PRO A 13 -22.07 20.29 23.84
CA PRO A 13 -21.35 19.80 25.01
C PRO A 13 -19.92 19.46 24.61
N ALA A 14 -18.94 19.98 25.35
CA ALA A 14 -17.53 19.67 25.14
C ALA A 14 -17.38 18.15 25.03
N LYS A 15 -16.87 17.67 23.89
CA LYS A 15 -16.63 16.23 23.67
C LYS A 15 -15.81 15.72 24.86
N ALA A 16 -16.40 14.85 25.68
CA ALA A 16 -15.72 14.24 26.80
C ALA A 16 -14.37 13.67 26.32
N ALA A 17 -13.29 14.06 27.00
CA ALA A 17 -11.94 13.63 26.63
C ALA A 17 -11.88 12.10 26.56
N VAL A 18 -11.50 11.57 25.41
CA VAL A 18 -11.38 10.12 25.19
C VAL A 18 -10.29 9.58 26.11
N ARG A 19 -10.63 8.63 26.98
CA ARG A 19 -9.66 8.00 27.87
C ARG A 19 -8.88 6.89 27.16
N PRO A 20 -7.55 6.79 27.37
CA PRO A 20 -6.76 5.69 26.82
C PRO A 20 -7.32 4.33 27.27
N SER A 21 -7.54 3.40 26.34
CA SER A 21 -8.09 2.07 26.64
C SER A 21 -7.45 0.99 25.78
N GLY A 22 -6.72 0.05 26.41
CA GLY A 22 -6.17 -1.11 25.72
C GLY A 22 -7.25 -2.09 25.23
N LEU A 23 -8.41 -2.14 25.89
CA LEU A 23 -9.53 -2.98 25.46
C LEU A 23 -10.07 -2.57 24.09
N ALA A 24 -9.89 -1.30 23.69
CA ALA A 24 -10.28 -0.82 22.38
C ALA A 24 -9.49 -1.47 21.22
N LEU A 25 -8.34 -2.10 21.49
CA LEU A 25 -7.54 -2.84 20.51
C LEU A 25 -8.00 -4.30 20.34
N LEU A 26 -8.86 -4.82 21.21
CA LEU A 26 -9.35 -6.20 21.17
C LEU A 26 -9.93 -6.60 19.80
N PRO A 27 -10.68 -5.77 19.08
CA PRO A 27 -11.19 -6.13 17.75
C PRO A 27 -10.11 -6.50 16.73
N PHE A 28 -8.96 -5.84 16.77
CA PHE A 28 -7.83 -6.21 15.90
C PHE A 28 -7.17 -7.51 16.31
N LEU A 29 -7.10 -7.79 17.61
CA LEU A 29 -6.62 -9.09 18.11
C LEU A 29 -7.58 -10.21 17.70
N VAL A 30 -8.88 -9.96 17.73
CA VAL A 30 -9.90 -10.90 17.25
C VAL A 30 -9.77 -11.11 15.75
N PHE A 31 -9.58 -10.04 14.94
CA PHE A 31 -9.28 -10.16 13.52
C PHE A 31 -8.06 -11.06 13.26
N ALA A 32 -6.95 -10.78 13.94
CA ALA A 32 -5.71 -11.55 13.76
C ALA A 32 -5.90 -13.00 14.18
N ALA A 33 -6.50 -13.27 15.34
CA ALA A 33 -6.76 -14.61 15.82
C ALA A 33 -7.71 -15.40 14.89
N PHE A 34 -8.74 -14.73 14.36
CA PHE A 34 -9.70 -15.36 13.45
C PHE A 34 -9.05 -15.64 12.08
N TYR A 35 -8.46 -14.63 11.45
CA TYR A 35 -7.90 -14.77 10.10
C TYR A 35 -6.64 -15.64 10.11
N VAL A 36 -5.63 -15.27 10.90
CA VAL A 36 -4.37 -16.01 10.96
C VAL A 36 -4.53 -17.36 11.66
N GLY A 37 -5.22 -17.39 12.80
CA GLY A 37 -5.41 -18.63 13.57
C GLY A 37 -6.18 -19.69 12.77
N LEU A 38 -7.31 -19.33 12.14
CA LEU A 38 -8.07 -20.29 11.32
C LEU A 38 -7.32 -20.68 10.04
N SER A 39 -6.56 -19.77 9.43
CA SER A 39 -5.73 -20.12 8.26
C SER A 39 -4.64 -21.14 8.60
N LEU A 40 -4.01 -21.00 9.78
CA LEU A 40 -3.04 -21.98 10.27
C LEU A 40 -3.72 -23.34 10.57
N VAL A 41 -4.90 -23.33 11.19
CA VAL A 41 -5.69 -24.56 11.42
C VAL A 41 -6.05 -25.21 10.08
N ALA A 42 -6.52 -24.44 9.10
CA ALA A 42 -6.81 -24.95 7.76
C ALA A 42 -5.58 -25.58 7.09
N GLY A 43 -4.40 -24.96 7.25
CA GLY A 43 -3.13 -25.53 6.78
C GLY A 43 -2.78 -26.85 7.45
N HIS A 44 -2.96 -26.94 8.77
CA HIS A 44 -2.77 -28.20 9.53
C HIS A 44 -3.75 -29.30 9.13
N LEU A 45 -4.98 -28.94 8.73
CA LEU A 45 -5.98 -29.88 8.20
C LEU A 45 -5.73 -30.30 6.76
N GLY A 46 -4.66 -29.80 6.11
CA GLY A 46 -4.24 -30.20 4.77
C GLY A 46 -5.05 -29.53 3.65
N PHE A 47 -5.76 -28.41 3.91
CA PHE A 47 -6.41 -27.65 2.85
C PHE A 47 -5.37 -27.01 1.93
N GLU A 48 -5.56 -27.16 0.62
CA GLU A 48 -4.82 -26.38 -0.37
C GLU A 48 -5.17 -24.91 -0.23
N MET A 49 -4.16 -24.02 -0.30
CA MET A 49 -4.32 -22.56 -0.19
C MET A 49 -5.14 -22.14 1.08
N PRO A 50 -4.69 -22.46 2.29
CA PRO A 50 -5.46 -22.28 3.53
C PRO A 50 -5.89 -20.82 3.78
N TRP A 51 -5.13 -19.85 3.30
CA TRP A 51 -5.43 -18.42 3.41
C TRP A 51 -6.64 -17.98 2.58
N TYR A 52 -7.00 -18.73 1.53
CA TYR A 52 -8.22 -18.50 0.76
C TYR A 52 -9.47 -19.16 1.37
N LYS A 53 -9.28 -20.14 2.24
CA LYS A 53 -10.41 -20.80 2.94
C LYS A 53 -11.04 -19.90 3.99
N VAL A 54 -10.26 -18.99 4.57
CA VAL A 54 -10.73 -18.02 5.56
C VAL A 54 -11.00 -16.69 4.84
N SER A 55 -12.28 -16.37 4.66
CA SER A 55 -12.68 -15.10 4.01
C SER A 55 -12.25 -13.90 4.86
N MET A 56 -11.42 -13.03 4.29
CA MET A 56 -10.96 -11.79 4.95
C MET A 56 -12.13 -10.85 5.29
N PRO A 57 -13.13 -10.62 4.40
CA PRO A 57 -14.34 -9.89 4.75
C PRO A 57 -15.05 -10.43 6.00
N VAL A 58 -15.16 -11.76 6.13
CA VAL A 58 -15.80 -12.38 7.30
C VAL A 58 -14.99 -12.13 8.56
N ALA A 59 -13.65 -12.23 8.51
CA ALA A 59 -12.79 -11.91 9.64
C ALA A 59 -12.96 -10.45 10.10
N PHE A 60 -13.07 -9.50 9.15
CA PHE A 60 -13.37 -8.10 9.45
C PHE A 60 -14.77 -7.91 10.02
N LEU A 61 -15.79 -8.63 9.53
CA LEU A 61 -17.16 -8.56 10.08
C LEU A 61 -17.19 -9.04 11.54
N VAL A 62 -16.51 -10.14 11.86
CA VAL A 62 -16.40 -10.63 13.25
C VAL A 62 -15.71 -9.60 14.14
N ALA A 63 -14.58 -9.05 13.70
CA ALA A 63 -13.87 -7.99 14.43
C ALA A 63 -14.72 -6.72 14.62
N SER A 64 -15.46 -6.33 13.58
CA SER A 64 -16.38 -5.19 13.61
C SER A 64 -17.51 -5.38 14.60
N SER A 65 -18.10 -6.58 14.65
CA SER A 65 -19.13 -6.93 15.63
C SER A 65 -18.61 -6.80 17.06
N VAL A 66 -17.39 -7.30 17.33
CA VAL A 66 -16.73 -7.12 18.62
C VAL A 66 -16.49 -5.62 18.92
N SER A 67 -16.08 -4.85 17.94
CA SER A 67 -15.85 -3.40 18.09
C SER A 67 -17.12 -2.64 18.47
N LEU A 68 -18.28 -3.00 17.89
CA LEU A 68 -19.57 -2.40 18.21
C LEU A 68 -20.08 -2.78 19.61
N LEU A 69 -19.64 -3.93 20.17
CA LEU A 69 -19.98 -4.34 21.52
C LEU A 69 -19.13 -3.63 22.59
N ILE A 70 -17.92 -3.18 22.27
CA ILE A 70 -17.00 -2.54 23.21
C ILE A 70 -17.37 -1.06 23.40
N GLY A 71 -17.10 -0.56 24.63
CA GLY A 71 -17.28 0.85 24.98
C GLY A 71 -18.68 1.18 25.52
N ARG A 72 -18.78 2.37 26.16
CA ARG A 72 -19.96 2.81 26.92
C ARG A 72 -20.96 3.66 26.11
N ARG A 73 -20.65 3.95 24.83
CA ARG A 73 -21.54 4.74 23.97
C ARG A 73 -22.77 3.94 23.60
N ARG A 74 -23.86 4.65 23.22
CA ARG A 74 -25.08 4.01 22.68
C ARG A 74 -24.74 3.29 21.38
N PHE A 75 -25.46 2.20 21.08
CA PHE A 75 -25.21 1.39 19.89
C PHE A 75 -25.29 2.20 18.59
N ASP A 76 -26.29 3.10 18.47
CA ASP A 76 -26.48 3.96 17.31
C ASP A 76 -25.27 4.89 17.07
N GLU A 77 -24.71 5.47 18.15
CA GLU A 77 -23.51 6.34 18.07
C GLU A 77 -22.26 5.54 17.63
N LYS A 78 -22.18 4.26 18.02
CA LYS A 78 -21.09 3.38 17.59
C LYS A 78 -21.21 3.04 16.11
N VAL A 79 -22.44 2.73 15.64
CA VAL A 79 -22.71 2.48 14.22
C VAL A 79 -22.41 3.73 13.38
N GLU A 80 -22.83 4.91 13.82
CA GLU A 80 -22.52 6.17 13.15
C GLU A 80 -20.99 6.42 13.09
N THR A 81 -20.29 6.22 14.21
CA THR A 81 -18.82 6.34 14.26
C THR A 81 -18.15 5.37 13.28
N TYR A 82 -18.65 4.13 13.22
CA TYR A 82 -18.16 3.10 12.31
C TYR A 82 -18.40 3.49 10.84
N ALA A 83 -19.62 3.94 10.52
CA ALA A 83 -20.00 4.39 9.17
C ALA A 83 -19.16 5.59 8.71
N HIS A 84 -18.90 6.56 9.60
CA HIS A 84 -17.96 7.65 9.31
C HIS A 84 -16.55 7.16 8.98
N GLY A 85 -16.09 6.08 9.62
CA GLY A 85 -14.81 5.46 9.29
C GLY A 85 -14.80 4.80 7.92
N MET A 86 -15.89 4.13 7.55
CA MET A 86 -16.06 3.57 6.20
C MET A 86 -16.06 4.64 5.12
N GLY A 87 -16.70 5.79 5.39
CA GLY A 87 -16.80 6.94 4.48
C GLY A 87 -15.62 7.92 4.57
N GLU A 88 -14.51 7.57 5.22
CA GLU A 88 -13.32 8.42 5.27
C GLU A 88 -12.82 8.73 3.85
N PRO A 89 -12.54 10.00 3.48
CA PRO A 89 -12.18 10.39 2.11
C PRO A 89 -11.04 9.56 1.53
N ASN A 90 -10.00 9.23 2.31
CA ASN A 90 -8.89 8.42 1.84
C ASN A 90 -9.32 6.99 1.49
N ILE A 91 -10.24 6.39 2.26
CA ILE A 91 -10.80 5.07 1.98
C ILE A 91 -11.63 5.12 0.69
N MET A 92 -12.44 6.16 0.50
CA MET A 92 -13.26 6.32 -0.70
C MET A 92 -12.42 6.50 -1.96
N VAL A 93 -11.36 7.31 -1.92
CA VAL A 93 -10.41 7.47 -3.03
C VAL A 93 -9.73 6.13 -3.35
N MET A 94 -9.33 5.37 -2.34
CA MET A 94 -8.75 4.04 -2.50
C MET A 94 -9.73 3.07 -3.17
N CYS A 95 -11.00 3.07 -2.78
CA CYS A 95 -12.06 2.29 -3.41
C CYS A 95 -12.23 2.65 -4.90
N LEU A 96 -12.19 3.93 -5.26
CA LEU A 96 -12.24 4.36 -6.66
C LEU A 96 -11.04 3.87 -7.47
N ILE A 97 -9.83 3.90 -6.88
CA ILE A 97 -8.63 3.35 -7.53
C ILE A 97 -8.81 1.84 -7.76
N PHE A 98 -9.35 1.09 -6.80
CA PHE A 98 -9.61 -0.35 -6.97
C PHE A 98 -10.55 -0.62 -8.15
N ILE A 99 -11.67 0.08 -8.22
CA ILE A 99 -12.66 -0.04 -9.31
C ILE A 99 -12.00 0.22 -10.67
N LEU A 100 -11.26 1.31 -10.80
CA LEU A 100 -10.59 1.68 -12.05
C LEU A 100 -9.46 0.72 -12.41
N ALA A 101 -8.71 0.22 -11.44
CA ALA A 101 -7.64 -0.76 -11.66
C ALA A 101 -8.20 -2.09 -12.17
N GLY A 102 -9.31 -2.56 -11.61
CA GLY A 102 -9.99 -3.76 -12.07
C GLY A 102 -10.53 -3.63 -13.48
N ALA A 103 -11.18 -2.52 -13.78
CA ALA A 103 -11.68 -2.20 -15.12
C ALA A 103 -10.54 -2.14 -16.15
N PHE A 104 -9.44 -1.43 -15.82
CA PHE A 104 -8.26 -1.34 -16.69
C PHE A 104 -7.62 -2.70 -16.94
N ALA A 105 -7.42 -3.52 -15.90
CA ALA A 105 -6.78 -4.82 -16.02
C ALA A 105 -7.56 -5.77 -16.95
N THR A 106 -8.89 -5.84 -16.82
CA THR A 106 -9.72 -6.73 -17.63
C THR A 106 -9.85 -6.28 -19.07
N ILE A 107 -10.00 -4.97 -19.33
CA ILE A 107 -10.08 -4.46 -20.68
C ILE A 107 -8.72 -4.56 -21.41
N ALA A 108 -7.61 -4.33 -20.73
CA ALA A 108 -6.27 -4.49 -21.27
C ALA A 108 -5.94 -5.97 -21.58
N LYS A 109 -6.39 -6.92 -20.75
CA LYS A 109 -6.33 -8.36 -21.04
C LYS A 109 -7.17 -8.69 -22.28
N GLY A 110 -8.42 -8.25 -22.31
CA GLY A 110 -9.36 -8.55 -23.42
C GLY A 110 -8.93 -7.93 -24.75
N SER A 111 -8.32 -6.74 -24.78
CA SER A 111 -7.78 -6.13 -25.97
C SER A 111 -6.53 -6.84 -26.53
N GLY A 112 -5.86 -7.65 -25.69
CA GLY A 112 -4.56 -8.25 -26.01
C GLY A 112 -3.35 -7.38 -25.69
N ALA A 113 -3.55 -6.21 -25.05
CA ALA A 113 -2.49 -5.29 -24.66
C ALA A 113 -1.49 -5.95 -23.69
N VAL A 114 -1.95 -6.79 -22.76
CA VAL A 114 -1.08 -7.55 -21.86
C VAL A 114 -0.14 -8.46 -22.65
N ASN A 115 -0.68 -9.25 -23.58
CA ASN A 115 0.12 -10.16 -24.40
C ASN A 115 1.11 -9.40 -25.29
N ALA A 116 0.70 -8.27 -25.85
CA ALA A 116 1.58 -7.40 -26.64
C ALA A 116 2.73 -6.84 -25.79
N ALA A 117 2.44 -6.40 -24.56
CA ALA A 117 3.46 -5.91 -23.64
C ALA A 117 4.47 -7.02 -23.28
N VAL A 118 3.99 -8.25 -23.06
CA VAL A 118 4.84 -9.44 -22.82
C VAL A 118 5.75 -9.71 -24.02
N THR A 119 5.18 -9.77 -25.24
CA THR A 119 5.94 -10.02 -26.47
C THR A 119 7.03 -8.97 -26.70
N VAL A 120 6.71 -7.70 -26.56
CA VAL A 120 7.68 -6.59 -26.72
C VAL A 120 8.76 -6.65 -25.64
N ALA A 121 8.38 -6.90 -24.38
CA ALA A 121 9.33 -6.97 -23.29
C ALA A 121 10.30 -8.16 -23.43
N GLN A 122 9.81 -9.32 -23.90
CA GLN A 122 10.66 -10.49 -24.18
C GLN A 122 11.68 -10.24 -25.30
N ALA A 123 11.33 -9.39 -26.27
CA ALA A 123 12.27 -9.01 -27.33
C ALA A 123 13.37 -8.03 -26.84
N LEU A 124 13.12 -7.29 -25.77
CA LEU A 124 14.01 -6.24 -25.26
C LEU A 124 14.82 -6.67 -24.04
N VAL A 125 14.26 -7.54 -23.19
CA VAL A 125 14.82 -7.90 -21.88
C VAL A 125 15.02 -9.42 -21.81
N PRO A 126 16.22 -9.90 -21.47
CA PRO A 126 16.45 -11.32 -21.23
C PRO A 126 15.49 -11.87 -20.17
N ALA A 127 14.89 -13.05 -20.41
CA ALA A 127 13.92 -13.68 -19.51
C ALA A 127 14.42 -13.76 -18.04
N LYS A 128 15.70 -14.03 -17.85
CA LYS A 128 16.36 -14.09 -16.54
C LYS A 128 16.32 -12.78 -15.73
N LEU A 129 16.20 -11.65 -16.42
CA LEU A 129 16.17 -10.32 -15.78
C LEU A 129 14.77 -9.74 -15.71
N MET A 130 13.73 -10.49 -16.15
CA MET A 130 12.38 -9.95 -16.26
C MET A 130 11.82 -9.52 -14.91
N VAL A 131 11.98 -10.32 -13.86
CA VAL A 131 11.49 -9.99 -12.50
C VAL A 131 12.22 -8.78 -11.94
N ALA A 132 13.55 -8.71 -12.10
CA ALA A 132 14.35 -7.56 -11.71
C ALA A 132 13.97 -6.30 -12.52
N GLY A 133 13.67 -6.45 -13.80
CA GLY A 133 13.17 -5.38 -14.67
C GLY A 133 11.81 -4.84 -14.19
N VAL A 134 10.89 -5.72 -13.82
CA VAL A 134 9.60 -5.35 -13.23
C VAL A 134 9.79 -4.55 -11.93
N PHE A 135 10.68 -5.00 -11.05
CA PHE A 135 11.01 -4.25 -9.82
C PHE A 135 11.56 -2.85 -10.14
N LEU A 136 12.55 -2.76 -11.04
CA LEU A 136 13.19 -1.49 -11.41
C LEU A 136 12.19 -0.51 -12.04
N VAL A 137 11.36 -0.98 -12.97
CA VAL A 137 10.32 -0.17 -13.63
C VAL A 137 9.32 0.33 -12.58
N SER A 138 8.90 -0.52 -11.65
CA SER A 138 8.01 -0.13 -10.54
C SER A 138 8.65 0.92 -9.64
N CYS A 139 9.95 0.83 -9.35
CA CYS A 139 10.71 1.86 -8.62
C CYS A 139 10.63 3.23 -9.32
N LEU A 140 10.94 3.25 -10.61
CA LEU A 140 11.00 4.49 -11.39
C LEU A 140 9.62 5.15 -11.53
N ILE A 141 8.59 4.36 -11.83
CA ILE A 141 7.22 4.84 -11.99
C ILE A 141 6.71 5.40 -10.66
N SER A 142 6.88 4.67 -9.57
CA SER A 142 6.41 5.10 -8.25
C SER A 142 7.15 6.34 -7.74
N LEU A 143 8.44 6.45 -8.02
CA LEU A 143 9.23 7.65 -7.72
C LEU A 143 8.68 8.89 -8.46
N ALA A 144 8.26 8.71 -9.70
CA ALA A 144 7.76 9.78 -10.55
C ALA A 144 6.31 10.17 -10.25
N ILE A 145 5.43 9.19 -9.98
CA ILE A 145 4.01 9.43 -9.65
C ILE A 145 3.84 9.90 -8.21
N GLY A 146 4.69 9.44 -7.29
CA GLY A 146 4.59 9.68 -5.86
C GLY A 146 3.49 8.88 -5.16
N THR A 147 3.11 7.71 -5.71
CA THR A 147 2.15 6.81 -5.08
C THR A 147 2.40 5.35 -5.43
N SER A 148 2.51 4.51 -4.40
CA SER A 148 2.63 3.07 -4.55
C SER A 148 1.36 2.43 -5.11
N CYS A 149 0.19 2.85 -4.64
CA CYS A 149 -1.09 2.31 -5.10
C CYS A 149 -1.30 2.47 -6.61
N GLY A 150 -1.01 3.67 -7.15
CA GLY A 150 -1.14 3.94 -8.58
C GLY A 150 -0.19 3.12 -9.43
N THR A 151 1.05 2.97 -8.97
CA THR A 151 2.06 2.15 -9.64
C THR A 151 1.65 0.68 -9.66
N ILE A 152 1.20 0.13 -8.53
CA ILE A 152 0.74 -1.25 -8.44
C ILE A 152 -0.46 -1.49 -9.38
N ALA A 153 -1.43 -0.59 -9.39
CA ALA A 153 -2.60 -0.70 -10.26
C ALA A 153 -2.23 -0.72 -11.75
N ALA A 154 -1.25 0.09 -12.16
CA ALA A 154 -0.81 0.18 -13.55
C ALA A 154 0.12 -0.96 -13.99
N VAL A 155 1.03 -1.39 -13.12
CA VAL A 155 2.12 -2.32 -13.48
C VAL A 155 1.73 -3.79 -13.25
N THR A 156 0.90 -4.10 -12.24
CA THR A 156 0.52 -5.48 -11.90
C THR A 156 -0.04 -6.27 -13.09
N PRO A 157 -0.96 -5.72 -13.93
CA PRO A 157 -1.48 -6.47 -15.08
C PRO A 157 -0.38 -6.89 -16.06
N ILE A 158 0.59 -6.01 -16.31
CA ILE A 158 1.74 -6.30 -17.19
C ILE A 158 2.63 -7.35 -16.55
N ALA A 159 2.98 -7.18 -15.30
CA ALA A 159 3.85 -8.10 -14.58
C ALA A 159 3.29 -9.52 -14.56
N LEU A 160 2.00 -9.66 -14.20
CA LEU A 160 1.32 -10.96 -14.21
C LEU A 160 1.20 -11.58 -15.61
N GLY A 161 1.18 -10.76 -16.66
CA GLY A 161 1.22 -11.23 -18.04
C GLY A 161 2.48 -12.04 -18.37
N PHE A 162 3.60 -11.85 -17.66
CA PHE A 162 4.83 -12.61 -17.86
C PHE A 162 4.78 -14.02 -17.24
N ALA A 163 3.85 -14.29 -16.31
CA ALA A 163 3.82 -15.53 -15.53
C ALA A 163 3.71 -16.79 -16.43
N GLY A 164 2.72 -16.82 -17.32
CA GLY A 164 2.49 -17.96 -18.21
C GLY A 164 3.62 -18.16 -19.25
N PRO A 165 3.85 -17.16 -20.13
CA PRO A 165 4.84 -17.28 -21.22
C PRO A 165 6.27 -17.56 -20.76
N LEU A 166 6.67 -17.01 -19.60
CA LEU A 166 8.04 -17.18 -19.06
C LEU A 166 8.11 -18.21 -17.93
N GLN A 167 7.00 -18.86 -17.60
CA GLN A 167 6.90 -19.81 -16.47
C GLN A 167 7.43 -19.23 -15.16
N LEU A 168 7.15 -17.93 -14.93
CA LEU A 168 7.54 -17.22 -13.71
C LEU A 168 6.44 -17.35 -12.64
N ASP A 169 6.85 -17.42 -11.38
CA ASP A 169 5.92 -17.41 -10.26
C ASP A 169 5.16 -16.06 -10.19
N PRO A 170 3.83 -16.06 -10.30
CA PRO A 170 3.04 -14.85 -10.18
C PRO A 170 3.25 -14.11 -8.86
N ALA A 171 3.48 -14.83 -7.75
CA ALA A 171 3.74 -14.23 -6.44
C ALA A 171 5.06 -13.45 -6.44
N LEU A 172 6.10 -13.98 -7.12
CA LEU A 172 7.39 -13.30 -7.26
C LEU A 172 7.28 -12.02 -8.10
N LEU A 173 6.53 -12.06 -9.20
CA LEU A 173 6.24 -10.87 -10.02
C LEU A 173 5.49 -9.80 -9.23
N MET A 174 4.45 -10.19 -8.47
CA MET A 174 3.72 -9.25 -7.60
C MET A 174 4.61 -8.69 -6.49
N GLY A 175 5.46 -9.53 -5.88
CA GLY A 175 6.43 -9.09 -4.88
C GLY A 175 7.37 -8.02 -5.42
N ALA A 176 7.84 -8.19 -6.66
CA ALA A 176 8.68 -7.20 -7.36
C ALA A 176 7.93 -5.88 -7.62
N VAL A 177 6.67 -5.94 -8.08
CA VAL A 177 5.84 -4.74 -8.27
C VAL A 177 5.62 -4.00 -6.96
N ILE A 178 5.20 -4.70 -5.91
CA ILE A 178 4.90 -4.10 -4.61
C ILE A 178 6.18 -3.51 -4.00
N GLY A 179 7.27 -4.28 -3.99
CA GLY A 179 8.56 -3.82 -3.45
C GLY A 179 9.08 -2.58 -4.15
N GLY A 180 9.08 -2.57 -5.49
CA GLY A 180 9.52 -1.42 -6.29
C GLY A 180 8.61 -0.20 -6.09
N SER A 181 7.30 -0.42 -6.02
CA SER A 181 6.35 0.66 -5.78
C SER A 181 6.54 1.29 -4.39
N MET A 182 6.82 0.50 -3.36
CA MET A 182 7.09 1.00 -2.01
C MET A 182 8.44 1.74 -1.93
N PHE A 183 9.46 1.30 -2.69
CA PHE A 183 10.72 2.05 -2.81
C PHE A 183 10.49 3.45 -3.38
N GLY A 184 9.76 3.54 -4.51
CA GLY A 184 9.50 4.82 -5.16
C GLY A 184 8.66 5.76 -4.28
N ASP A 185 7.63 5.25 -3.62
CA ASP A 185 6.78 5.99 -2.67
C ASP A 185 7.61 6.59 -1.53
N ASN A 186 8.49 5.78 -0.91
CA ASN A 186 9.39 6.21 0.17
C ASN A 186 10.38 7.30 -0.25
N LEU A 187 10.89 7.27 -1.49
CA LEU A 187 11.87 8.25 -1.98
C LEU A 187 11.25 9.42 -2.76
N SER A 188 10.00 9.32 -3.22
CA SER A 188 9.38 10.41 -3.98
C SER A 188 9.22 11.67 -3.13
N MET A 189 9.61 12.82 -3.69
CA MET A 189 9.42 14.13 -3.04
C MET A 189 7.97 14.61 -3.13
N ILE A 190 7.16 14.05 -4.02
CA ILE A 190 5.75 14.41 -4.21
C ILE A 190 4.79 13.41 -3.57
N SER A 191 5.30 12.36 -2.94
CA SER A 191 4.48 11.37 -2.24
C SER A 191 3.76 11.98 -1.03
N ASP A 192 2.50 11.58 -0.83
CA ASP A 192 1.69 11.98 0.32
C ASP A 192 2.35 11.59 1.65
N THR A 193 3.04 10.45 1.71
CA THR A 193 3.78 10.00 2.89
C THR A 193 4.97 10.91 3.20
N THR A 194 5.74 11.29 2.18
CA THR A 194 6.84 12.24 2.29
C THR A 194 6.34 13.62 2.77
N ILE A 195 5.24 14.11 2.16
CA ILE A 195 4.64 15.39 2.54
C ILE A 195 4.15 15.33 4.00
N ALA A 196 3.46 14.28 4.40
CA ALA A 196 2.97 14.10 5.77
C ALA A 196 4.13 14.03 6.78
N ALA A 197 5.15 13.22 6.51
CA ALA A 197 6.31 13.06 7.39
C ALA A 197 7.10 14.37 7.54
N THR A 198 7.38 15.08 6.46
CA THR A 198 8.16 16.32 6.49
C THR A 198 7.39 17.48 7.15
N ARG A 199 6.08 17.62 6.84
CA ARG A 199 5.25 18.66 7.44
C ARG A 199 5.05 18.46 8.94
N THR A 200 4.80 17.23 9.40
CA THR A 200 4.63 16.96 10.83
C THR A 200 5.90 17.24 11.63
N GLN A 201 7.08 17.02 11.06
CA GLN A 201 8.35 17.26 11.71
C GLN A 201 8.92 18.68 11.46
N GLY A 202 8.39 19.43 10.49
CA GLY A 202 8.85 20.77 10.14
C GLY A 202 10.21 20.77 9.44
N VAL A 203 10.50 19.74 8.62
CA VAL A 203 11.77 19.60 7.90
C VAL A 203 11.59 19.76 6.39
N ARG A 204 12.67 20.06 5.68
CA ARG A 204 12.65 20.19 4.21
C ARG A 204 12.59 18.79 3.56
N MET A 205 11.82 18.68 2.48
CA MET A 205 11.70 17.42 1.72
C MET A 205 13.06 16.91 1.22
N LYS A 206 13.95 17.80 0.78
CA LYS A 206 15.30 17.45 0.32
C LYS A 206 16.11 16.75 1.41
N ASP A 207 16.06 17.22 2.65
CA ASP A 207 16.84 16.65 3.74
C ASP A 207 16.34 15.24 4.10
N LYS A 208 15.02 15.06 4.13
CA LYS A 208 14.38 13.74 4.28
C LYS A 208 14.74 12.81 3.12
N PHE A 209 14.68 13.29 1.87
CA PHE A 209 15.02 12.51 0.67
C PHE A 209 16.46 11.96 0.77
N LEU A 210 17.42 12.80 1.13
CA LEU A 210 18.81 12.37 1.32
C LEU A 210 18.95 11.35 2.44
N SER A 211 18.27 11.55 3.58
CA SER A 211 18.26 10.60 4.69
C SER A 211 17.67 9.24 4.30
N ASN A 212 16.53 9.23 3.59
CA ASN A 212 15.90 8.00 3.12
C ASN A 212 16.72 7.31 2.03
N GLY A 213 17.34 8.08 1.12
CA GLY A 213 18.16 7.56 0.05
C GLY A 213 19.31 6.69 0.55
N LEU A 214 19.95 7.09 1.65
CA LEU A 214 21.03 6.34 2.29
C LEU A 214 20.56 5.00 2.89
N ILE A 215 19.28 4.86 3.21
CA ILE A 215 18.69 3.65 3.81
C ILE A 215 18.02 2.79 2.73
N ALA A 216 17.20 3.41 1.90
CA ALA A 216 16.34 2.71 0.95
C ALA A 216 17.11 2.23 -0.30
N SER A 217 18.10 3.02 -0.79
CA SER A 217 18.82 2.63 -2.01
C SER A 217 19.68 1.35 -1.84
N PRO A 218 20.45 1.17 -0.76
CA PRO A 218 21.12 -0.10 -0.53
C PRO A 218 20.15 -1.28 -0.40
N ALA A 219 19.02 -1.08 0.29
CA ALA A 219 17.99 -2.11 0.41
C ALA A 219 17.38 -2.48 -0.95
N ALA A 220 17.12 -1.50 -1.81
CA ALA A 220 16.61 -1.72 -3.16
C ALA A 220 17.63 -2.44 -4.06
N LEU A 221 18.92 -2.13 -3.96
CA LEU A 221 19.97 -2.84 -4.71
C LEU A 221 20.05 -4.32 -4.32
N VAL A 222 19.96 -4.62 -3.03
CA VAL A 222 19.92 -6.01 -2.54
C VAL A 222 18.65 -6.71 -3.02
N ALA A 223 17.47 -6.06 -2.94
CA ALA A 223 16.22 -6.62 -3.44
C ALA A 223 16.27 -6.86 -4.96
N LEU A 224 16.81 -5.92 -5.73
CA LEU A 224 17.00 -6.05 -7.18
C LEU A 224 17.87 -7.28 -7.52
N PHE A 225 18.98 -7.46 -6.81
CA PHE A 225 19.83 -8.62 -6.96
C PHE A 225 19.10 -9.93 -6.65
N LEU A 226 18.34 -9.98 -5.56
CA LEU A 226 17.55 -11.17 -5.20
C LEU A 226 16.48 -11.46 -6.26
N TYR A 227 15.78 -10.46 -6.80
CA TYR A 227 14.82 -10.65 -7.88
C TYR A 227 15.49 -11.12 -9.17
N ALA A 228 16.71 -10.65 -9.48
CA ALA A 228 17.47 -11.13 -10.63
C ALA A 228 17.88 -12.61 -10.50
N VAL A 229 18.27 -13.03 -9.31
CA VAL A 229 18.65 -14.43 -9.04
C VAL A 229 17.41 -15.33 -9.00
N SER A 230 16.34 -14.92 -8.32
CA SER A 230 15.11 -15.70 -8.19
C SER A 230 14.34 -15.83 -9.51
N GLY A 231 14.43 -14.84 -10.41
CA GLY A 231 13.84 -14.89 -11.75
C GLY A 231 14.61 -15.76 -12.74
N SER A 232 15.75 -16.33 -12.36
CA SER A 232 16.64 -17.08 -13.26
C SER A 232 16.13 -18.47 -13.65
N ALA A 233 15.05 -18.95 -13.04
CA ALA A 233 14.49 -20.28 -13.30
C ALA A 233 13.76 -20.40 -14.67
N ALA A 234 13.50 -19.29 -15.35
CA ALA A 234 12.89 -19.28 -16.66
C ALA A 234 13.84 -19.91 -17.69
N GLY A 235 13.38 -20.94 -18.39
CA GLY A 235 14.10 -21.56 -19.51
C GLY A 235 14.43 -20.53 -20.62
N THR A 236 15.27 -20.89 -21.55
CA THR A 236 15.50 -20.12 -22.77
C THR A 236 14.24 -20.16 -23.63
N VAL A 237 13.39 -19.13 -23.46
CA VAL A 237 12.22 -18.94 -24.33
C VAL A 237 12.70 -18.10 -25.52
N GLU A 238 12.54 -18.62 -26.74
CA GLU A 238 12.76 -17.80 -27.94
C GLU A 238 11.85 -16.60 -27.92
N ALA A 239 12.43 -15.42 -28.13
CA ALA A 239 11.65 -14.19 -28.17
C ALA A 239 10.70 -14.23 -29.37
N PRO A 240 9.38 -14.10 -29.14
CA PRO A 240 8.42 -14.11 -30.26
C PRO A 240 8.64 -12.90 -31.17
N ALA A 241 8.32 -13.06 -32.45
CA ALA A 241 8.44 -11.98 -33.42
C ALA A 241 7.48 -10.82 -33.06
N VAL A 242 8.03 -9.62 -32.92
CA VAL A 242 7.24 -8.42 -32.69
C VAL A 242 6.61 -7.96 -34.02
N THR A 243 5.28 -7.86 -34.03
CA THR A 243 4.50 -7.37 -35.17
C THR A 243 4.01 -5.94 -34.94
N TRP A 244 3.58 -5.24 -35.99
CA TRP A 244 2.99 -3.90 -35.86
C TRP A 244 1.76 -3.88 -34.94
N GLN A 245 0.99 -4.98 -34.92
CA GLN A 245 -0.16 -5.09 -34.01
C GLN A 245 0.25 -5.06 -32.54
N HIS A 246 1.38 -5.68 -32.18
CA HIS A 246 1.91 -5.61 -30.80
C HIS A 246 2.28 -4.17 -30.44
N ILE A 247 2.84 -3.40 -31.38
CA ILE A 247 3.19 -1.99 -31.14
C ILE A 247 1.94 -1.14 -30.89
N VAL A 248 0.84 -1.36 -31.63
CA VAL A 248 -0.42 -0.64 -31.43
C VAL A 248 -1.09 -1.06 -30.12
N LEU A 249 -1.11 -2.36 -29.82
CA LEU A 249 -1.74 -2.89 -28.61
C LEU A 249 -1.04 -2.48 -27.31
N ILE A 250 0.28 -2.21 -27.33
CA ILE A 250 1.01 -1.76 -26.13
C ILE A 250 0.79 -0.25 -25.86
N LEU A 251 0.29 0.54 -26.82
CA LEU A 251 0.12 1.97 -26.65
C LEU A 251 -0.65 2.39 -25.38
N PRO A 252 -1.73 1.71 -24.94
CA PRO A 252 -2.38 2.07 -23.69
C PRO A 252 -1.45 2.03 -22.48
N TYR A 253 -0.57 1.04 -22.39
CA TYR A 253 0.41 0.96 -21.30
C TYR A 253 1.47 2.04 -21.41
N VAL A 254 2.02 2.26 -22.61
CA VAL A 254 3.00 3.35 -22.83
C VAL A 254 2.38 4.71 -22.50
N PHE A 255 1.12 4.91 -22.87
CA PHE A 255 0.37 6.14 -22.58
C PHE A 255 0.16 6.31 -21.07
N VAL A 256 -0.33 5.27 -20.38
CA VAL A 256 -0.49 5.29 -18.91
C VAL A 256 0.84 5.60 -18.23
N LEU A 257 1.94 4.95 -18.64
CA LEU A 257 3.27 5.21 -18.07
C LEU A 257 3.76 6.64 -18.36
N ALA A 258 3.56 7.15 -19.57
CA ALA A 258 3.93 8.52 -19.93
C ALA A 258 3.15 9.57 -19.11
N LEU A 259 1.84 9.37 -18.94
CA LEU A 259 1.00 10.23 -18.09
C LEU A 259 1.39 10.15 -16.62
N ALA A 260 1.76 8.95 -16.16
CA ALA A 260 2.26 8.73 -14.82
C ALA A 260 3.57 9.51 -14.58
N LEU A 261 4.54 9.40 -15.49
CA LEU A 261 5.79 10.14 -15.44
C LEU A 261 5.58 11.67 -15.52
N ALA A 262 4.52 12.12 -16.20
CA ALA A 262 4.11 13.52 -16.25
C ALA A 262 3.41 13.99 -14.93
N GLY A 263 3.24 13.13 -13.92
CA GLY A 263 2.64 13.47 -12.63
C GLY A 263 1.10 13.57 -12.67
N MET A 264 0.43 12.92 -13.63
CA MET A 264 -1.02 12.94 -13.71
C MET A 264 -1.64 12.13 -12.55
N ASN A 265 -2.83 12.56 -12.10
CA ASN A 265 -3.59 11.87 -11.06
C ASN A 265 -3.89 10.42 -11.47
N VAL A 266 -3.71 9.47 -10.52
CA VAL A 266 -3.86 8.02 -10.75
C VAL A 266 -5.24 7.64 -11.29
N MET A 267 -6.31 8.26 -10.80
CA MET A 267 -7.67 7.96 -11.29
C MET A 267 -7.82 8.38 -12.75
N ALA A 268 -7.30 9.57 -13.10
CA ALA A 268 -7.35 10.08 -14.48
C ALA A 268 -6.55 9.19 -15.45
N LEU A 269 -5.36 8.76 -15.05
CA LEU A 269 -4.53 7.89 -15.88
C LEU A 269 -5.11 6.49 -16.07
N LEU A 270 -5.69 5.88 -15.03
CA LEU A 270 -6.36 4.58 -15.15
C LEU A 270 -7.61 4.68 -16.03
N PHE A 271 -8.40 5.74 -15.85
CA PHE A 271 -9.57 5.99 -16.71
C PHE A 271 -9.14 6.18 -18.18
N ALA A 272 -8.17 7.04 -18.46
CA ALA A 272 -7.66 7.28 -19.81
C ALA A 272 -7.07 6.02 -20.45
N GLY A 273 -6.31 5.22 -19.68
CA GLY A 273 -5.78 3.93 -20.11
C GLY A 273 -6.89 2.93 -20.45
N THR A 274 -7.95 2.89 -19.63
CA THR A 274 -9.12 2.04 -19.86
C THR A 274 -9.82 2.41 -21.19
N VAL A 275 -10.11 3.70 -21.38
CA VAL A 275 -10.75 4.20 -22.61
C VAL A 275 -9.89 3.91 -23.84
N LEU A 276 -8.58 4.15 -23.76
CA LEU A 276 -7.67 3.90 -24.87
C LEU A 276 -7.55 2.40 -25.18
N SER A 277 -7.48 1.53 -24.16
CA SER A 277 -7.46 0.08 -24.35
C SER A 277 -8.75 -0.42 -25.00
N ALA A 278 -9.91 0.12 -24.60
CA ALA A 278 -11.21 -0.21 -25.19
C ALA A 278 -11.28 0.23 -26.64
N ALA A 279 -10.86 1.46 -26.94
CA ALA A 279 -10.87 2.01 -28.30
C ALA A 279 -9.96 1.22 -29.25
N ILE A 280 -8.72 0.90 -28.85
CA ILE A 280 -7.78 0.13 -29.67
C ILE A 280 -8.26 -1.32 -29.83
N GLY A 281 -8.73 -1.97 -28.77
CA GLY A 281 -9.25 -3.33 -28.82
C GLY A 281 -10.47 -3.45 -29.75
N GLY A 282 -11.42 -2.51 -29.66
CA GLY A 282 -12.56 -2.43 -30.55
C GLY A 282 -12.18 -2.15 -32.02
N ALA A 283 -11.28 -1.19 -32.27
CA ALA A 283 -10.80 -0.87 -33.60
C ALA A 283 -10.05 -2.03 -34.29
N LEU A 284 -9.37 -2.88 -33.51
CA LEU A 284 -8.71 -4.09 -34.00
C LEU A 284 -9.61 -5.33 -34.00
N GLY A 285 -10.91 -5.18 -33.72
CA GLY A 285 -11.90 -6.26 -33.74
C GLY A 285 -11.70 -7.34 -32.69
N ARG A 286 -11.03 -7.01 -31.56
CA ARG A 286 -10.78 -7.97 -30.47
C ARG A 286 -12.04 -8.29 -29.67
N PHE A 287 -12.97 -7.35 -29.60
CA PHE A 287 -14.27 -7.46 -28.95
C PHE A 287 -15.25 -6.41 -29.50
N SER A 288 -16.55 -6.67 -29.36
CA SER A 288 -17.60 -5.70 -29.68
C SER A 288 -17.75 -4.67 -28.55
N PHE A 289 -18.55 -3.61 -28.80
CA PHE A 289 -18.85 -2.62 -27.76
C PHE A 289 -19.51 -3.26 -26.52
N PHE A 290 -20.42 -4.21 -26.72
CA PHE A 290 -21.10 -4.89 -25.60
C PHE A 290 -20.17 -5.85 -24.86
N ASP A 291 -19.24 -6.54 -25.53
CA ASP A 291 -18.21 -7.35 -24.88
C ASP A 291 -17.28 -6.48 -24.04
N ALA A 292 -16.93 -5.27 -24.51
CA ALA A 292 -16.16 -4.30 -23.73
C ALA A 292 -16.90 -3.90 -22.45
N MET A 293 -18.21 -3.66 -22.50
CA MET A 293 -19.04 -3.37 -21.31
C MET A 293 -19.04 -4.54 -20.32
N ASP A 294 -19.14 -5.76 -20.81
CA ASP A 294 -19.09 -6.97 -19.98
C ASP A 294 -17.71 -7.13 -19.31
N LEU A 295 -16.62 -6.92 -20.05
CA LEU A 295 -15.26 -6.94 -19.51
C LEU A 295 -15.05 -5.89 -18.41
N LEU A 296 -15.51 -4.65 -18.63
CA LEU A 296 -15.45 -3.58 -17.65
C LEU A 296 -16.26 -3.92 -16.40
N GLY A 297 -17.47 -4.47 -16.59
CA GLY A 297 -18.33 -4.93 -15.50
C GLY A 297 -17.68 -6.03 -14.66
N LYS A 298 -17.11 -7.05 -15.31
CA LYS A 298 -16.36 -8.13 -14.65
C LYS A 298 -15.16 -7.59 -13.87
N GLY A 299 -14.40 -6.67 -14.45
CA GLY A 299 -13.24 -6.06 -13.78
C GLY A 299 -13.62 -5.28 -12.53
N THR A 300 -14.68 -4.47 -12.62
CA THR A 300 -15.22 -3.70 -11.51
C THR A 300 -15.74 -4.61 -10.39
N LEU A 301 -16.54 -5.62 -10.72
CA LEU A 301 -17.09 -6.59 -9.75
C LEU A 301 -16.01 -7.47 -9.15
N GLY A 302 -14.96 -7.79 -9.89
CA GLY A 302 -13.81 -8.55 -9.41
C GLY A 302 -13.11 -7.89 -8.19
N MET A 303 -13.24 -6.56 -8.04
CA MET A 303 -12.71 -5.82 -6.89
C MET A 303 -13.63 -5.81 -5.66
N GLY A 304 -14.79 -6.47 -5.72
CA GLY A 304 -15.82 -6.42 -4.66
C GLY A 304 -15.29 -6.82 -3.28
N GLU A 305 -14.52 -7.91 -3.19
CA GLU A 305 -13.90 -8.35 -1.92
C GLU A 305 -12.94 -7.31 -1.36
N THR A 306 -12.09 -6.74 -2.22
CA THR A 306 -11.13 -5.69 -1.89
C THR A 306 -11.81 -4.43 -1.35
N LEU A 307 -12.93 -4.03 -1.98
CA LEU A 307 -13.75 -2.90 -1.54
C LEU A 307 -14.35 -3.14 -0.16
N ILE A 308 -14.94 -4.31 0.07
CA ILE A 308 -15.55 -4.69 1.36
C ILE A 308 -14.49 -4.65 2.47
N VAL A 309 -13.32 -5.24 2.24
CA VAL A 309 -12.22 -5.23 3.21
C VAL A 309 -11.79 -3.81 3.55
N ALA A 310 -11.59 -2.95 2.55
CA ALA A 310 -11.17 -1.57 2.77
C ALA A 310 -12.19 -0.76 3.59
N LEU A 311 -13.47 -0.88 3.27
CA LEU A 311 -14.55 -0.21 4.00
C LEU A 311 -14.64 -0.68 5.45
N LEU A 312 -14.62 -2.00 5.68
CA LEU A 312 -14.69 -2.57 7.03
C LEU A 312 -13.46 -2.21 7.87
N ALA A 313 -12.27 -2.22 7.27
CA ALA A 313 -11.04 -1.80 7.95
C ALA A 313 -11.10 -0.33 8.37
N GLY A 314 -11.60 0.57 7.51
CA GLY A 314 -11.80 1.98 7.82
C GLY A 314 -12.77 2.20 8.99
N GLY A 315 -13.91 1.51 8.99
CA GLY A 315 -14.88 1.54 10.08
C GLY A 315 -14.30 1.04 11.39
N LEU A 316 -13.59 -0.10 11.34
CA LEU A 316 -12.94 -0.71 12.51
C LEU A 316 -11.90 0.24 13.12
N PHE A 317 -11.04 0.82 12.29
CA PHE A 317 -10.04 1.80 12.75
C PHE A 317 -10.69 3.00 13.47
N LYS A 318 -11.73 3.60 12.88
CA LYS A 318 -12.44 4.76 13.46
C LYS A 318 -13.06 4.42 14.81
N SER A 319 -13.62 3.23 14.93
CA SER A 319 -14.18 2.73 16.19
C SER A 319 -13.10 2.55 17.26
N VAL A 320 -11.96 1.96 16.93
CA VAL A 320 -10.81 1.79 17.83
C VAL A 320 -10.25 3.15 18.28
N GLN A 321 -10.11 4.10 17.34
CA GLN A 321 -9.67 5.46 17.63
C GLN A 321 -10.64 6.17 18.59
N ALA A 322 -11.95 6.08 18.34
CA ALA A 322 -12.97 6.69 19.15
C ALA A 322 -13.07 6.11 20.57
N ASN A 323 -12.67 4.85 20.75
CA ASN A 323 -12.62 4.17 22.04
C ASN A 323 -11.27 4.31 22.76
N GLY A 324 -10.33 5.11 22.25
CA GLY A 324 -9.06 5.44 22.92
C GLY A 324 -7.94 4.41 22.73
N GLY A 325 -8.07 3.48 21.79
CA GLY A 325 -7.05 2.47 21.52
C GLY A 325 -5.72 3.06 21.06
N ILE A 326 -5.79 4.04 20.16
CA ILE A 326 -4.60 4.73 19.66
C ILE A 326 -3.90 5.53 20.76
N LEU A 327 -4.66 6.21 21.62
CA LEU A 327 -4.10 6.94 22.76
C LEU A 327 -3.38 6.00 23.73
N TRP A 328 -3.97 4.85 24.04
CA TRP A 328 -3.35 3.85 24.91
C TRP A 328 -2.03 3.32 24.33
N LEU A 329 -2.02 3.02 23.04
CA LEU A 329 -0.82 2.54 22.34
C LEU A 329 0.30 3.59 22.41
N THR A 330 -0.03 4.83 22.13
CA THR A 330 0.89 5.96 22.19
C THR A 330 1.50 6.12 23.57
N ASP A 331 0.69 6.11 24.63
CA ASP A 331 1.15 6.22 26.01
C ASP A 331 2.10 5.09 26.40
N ARG A 332 1.83 3.87 25.92
CA ARG A 332 2.68 2.71 26.21
C ARG A 332 4.04 2.82 25.52
N ILE A 333 4.08 3.22 24.27
CA ILE A 333 5.34 3.38 23.51
C ILE A 333 6.15 4.54 24.07
N ALA A 334 5.52 5.66 24.39
CA ALA A 334 6.20 6.83 24.97
C ALA A 334 6.94 6.52 26.28
N ARG A 335 6.45 5.58 27.09
CA ARG A 335 7.09 5.17 28.37
C ARG A 335 8.39 4.40 28.18
N VAL A 336 8.64 3.82 27.02
CA VAL A 336 9.86 3.03 26.74
C VAL A 336 10.98 3.91 26.19
N ILE A 337 10.68 5.13 25.73
CA ILE A 337 11.65 6.05 25.14
C ILE A 337 12.48 6.69 26.24
N ARG A 338 13.81 6.57 26.15
CA ARG A 338 14.79 7.09 27.14
C ARG A 338 15.92 7.94 26.54
N GLY A 339 16.02 8.04 25.21
CA GLY A 339 17.08 8.78 24.52
C GLY A 339 16.88 8.79 23.00
N PRO A 340 17.77 9.42 22.21
CA PRO A 340 17.56 9.61 20.78
C PRO A 340 17.34 8.33 19.99
N ARG A 341 18.13 7.28 20.23
CA ARG A 341 17.99 5.97 19.55
C ARG A 341 16.71 5.26 19.91
N THR A 342 16.36 5.24 21.20
CA THR A 342 15.10 4.64 21.66
C THR A 342 13.90 5.46 21.20
N CYS A 343 14.07 6.77 20.91
CA CYS A 343 13.06 7.61 20.29
C CYS A 343 12.83 7.18 18.82
N GLU A 344 13.88 7.06 18.00
CA GLU A 344 13.75 6.56 16.63
C GLU A 344 13.08 5.18 16.57
N PHE A 345 13.49 4.26 17.44
CA PHE A 345 12.87 2.93 17.53
C PHE A 345 11.43 2.97 18.03
N GLY A 346 11.12 3.78 19.05
CA GLY A 346 9.76 3.98 19.54
C GLY A 346 8.84 4.58 18.49
N VAL A 347 9.33 5.54 17.70
CA VAL A 347 8.60 6.12 16.57
C VAL A 347 8.35 5.08 15.48
N PHE A 348 9.35 4.25 15.16
CA PHE A 348 9.16 3.11 14.25
C PHE A 348 8.01 2.21 14.71
N LEU A 349 8.03 1.76 15.97
CA LEU A 349 6.99 0.91 16.54
C LEU A 349 5.62 1.60 16.56
N LEU A 350 5.58 2.89 16.87
CA LEU A 350 4.34 3.66 16.90
C LEU A 350 3.69 3.73 15.52
N VAL A 351 4.45 4.15 14.50
CA VAL A 351 3.94 4.22 13.14
C VAL A 351 3.57 2.84 12.60
N ALA A 352 4.39 1.82 12.87
CA ALA A 352 4.12 0.45 12.47
C ALA A 352 2.80 -0.06 13.04
N ALA A 353 2.58 0.13 14.35
CA ALA A 353 1.36 -0.28 15.00
C ALA A 353 0.15 0.52 14.52
N VAL A 354 0.25 1.85 14.42
CA VAL A 354 -0.84 2.69 13.89
C VAL A 354 -1.16 2.29 12.45
N ASN A 355 -0.16 1.98 11.63
CA ASN A 355 -0.35 1.57 10.25
C ASN A 355 -1.07 0.21 10.14
N CYS A 356 -0.76 -0.75 11.01
CA CYS A 356 -1.53 -2.00 11.09
C CYS A 356 -3.02 -1.74 11.36
N PHE A 357 -3.37 -0.70 12.13
CA PHE A 357 -4.76 -0.37 12.43
C PHE A 357 -5.42 0.46 11.33
N THR A 358 -4.69 1.39 10.69
CA THR A 358 -5.25 2.29 9.67
C THR A 358 -5.33 1.67 8.28
N ALA A 359 -4.51 0.66 8.01
CA ALA A 359 -4.25 0.13 6.67
C ALA A 359 -3.91 1.22 5.63
N ASN A 360 -3.38 2.37 6.12
CA ASN A 360 -3.03 3.52 5.30
C ASN A 360 -1.80 4.23 5.87
N ASN A 361 -0.72 4.25 5.10
CA ASN A 361 0.57 4.79 5.51
C ASN A 361 0.53 6.30 5.79
N THR A 362 -0.14 7.10 4.96
CA THR A 362 -0.25 8.56 5.14
C THR A 362 -1.01 8.89 6.42
N VAL A 363 -2.14 8.22 6.67
CA VAL A 363 -2.93 8.41 7.89
C VAL A 363 -2.12 8.01 9.13
N ALA A 364 -1.37 6.91 9.07
CA ALA A 364 -0.50 6.49 10.17
C ALA A 364 0.56 7.54 10.50
N ILE A 365 1.19 8.15 9.50
CA ILE A 365 2.18 9.21 9.67
C ILE A 365 1.53 10.48 10.28
N VAL A 366 0.36 10.88 9.79
CA VAL A 366 -0.35 12.08 10.30
C VAL A 366 -0.71 11.91 11.78
N ILE A 367 -1.12 10.71 12.19
CA ILE A 367 -1.47 10.41 13.60
C ILE A 367 -0.22 10.32 14.48
N ALA A 368 0.81 9.61 14.03
CA ALA A 368 2.03 9.40 14.81
C ALA A 368 2.96 10.62 14.81
N GLY A 369 2.90 11.46 13.77
CA GLY A 369 3.83 12.56 13.52
C GLY A 369 3.91 13.59 14.64
N PRO A 370 2.81 14.17 15.14
CA PRO A 370 2.84 15.12 16.26
C PRO A 370 3.49 14.53 17.51
N ILE A 371 3.16 13.29 17.83
CA ILE A 371 3.70 12.55 18.98
C ILE A 371 5.21 12.32 18.81
N ALA A 372 5.60 11.91 17.60
CA ALA A 372 7.01 11.70 17.25
C ALA A 372 7.83 13.00 17.37
N LYS A 373 7.23 14.15 17.00
CA LYS A 373 7.85 15.47 17.15
C LYS A 373 8.07 15.85 18.61
N GLU A 374 7.10 15.64 19.47
CA GLU A 374 7.22 15.88 20.91
C GLU A 374 8.30 14.98 21.54
N CYS A 375 8.30 13.69 21.17
CA CYS A 375 9.34 12.76 21.61
C CYS A 375 10.72 13.18 21.12
N ALA A 376 10.85 13.60 19.87
CA ALA A 376 12.12 14.08 19.30
C ALA A 376 12.66 15.29 20.07
N ALA A 377 11.82 16.28 20.33
CA ALA A 377 12.20 17.47 21.10
C ALA A 377 12.63 17.12 22.53
N LYS A 378 11.90 16.22 23.19
CA LYS A 378 12.18 15.80 24.57
C LYS A 378 13.46 14.99 24.71
N PHE A 379 13.79 14.14 23.75
CA PHE A 379 14.90 13.19 23.83
C PHE A 379 16.10 13.53 22.93
N GLY A 380 16.07 14.70 22.25
CA GLY A 380 17.16 15.19 21.42
C GLY A 380 17.38 14.40 20.14
N ALA A 381 16.33 13.79 19.56
CA ALA A 381 16.41 13.11 18.29
C ALA A 381 16.31 14.12 17.12
N SER A 382 17.05 13.87 16.01
CA SER A 382 17.01 14.74 14.83
C SER A 382 15.64 14.71 14.15
N PRO A 383 14.97 15.84 13.92
CA PRO A 383 13.69 15.89 13.22
C PRO A 383 13.72 15.28 11.81
N VAL A 384 14.84 15.42 11.09
CA VAL A 384 15.05 14.80 9.76
C VAL A 384 15.05 13.29 9.86
N ARG A 385 15.74 12.74 10.87
CA ARG A 385 15.78 11.31 11.14
C ARG A 385 14.39 10.78 11.52
N ILE A 386 13.66 11.50 12.34
CA ILE A 386 12.30 11.13 12.73
C ILE A 386 11.35 11.15 11.52
N ALA A 387 11.44 12.15 10.64
CA ALA A 387 10.67 12.16 9.38
C ALA A 387 11.02 10.96 8.49
N SER A 388 12.31 10.62 8.40
CA SER A 388 12.77 9.44 7.67
C SER A 388 12.21 8.14 8.25
N VAL A 389 12.26 7.97 9.57
CA VAL A 389 11.75 6.76 10.25
C VAL A 389 10.23 6.65 10.13
N LEU A 390 9.49 7.75 10.29
CA LEU A 390 8.02 7.79 10.13
C LEU A 390 7.61 7.24 8.75
N ASP A 391 8.22 7.77 7.70
CA ASP A 391 7.89 7.39 6.33
C ASP A 391 8.35 5.96 6.01
N THR A 392 9.61 5.63 6.30
CA THR A 392 10.16 4.31 5.97
C THR A 392 9.47 3.19 6.74
N ALA A 393 9.15 3.38 8.04
CA ALA A 393 8.39 2.40 8.83
C ALA A 393 6.98 2.19 8.27
N SER A 394 6.31 3.26 7.83
CA SER A 394 4.99 3.16 7.22
C SER A 394 5.04 2.38 5.91
N CYS A 395 6.03 2.63 5.06
CA CYS A 395 6.22 1.92 3.79
C CYS A 395 6.53 0.42 4.00
N ILE A 396 7.35 0.07 5.00
CA ILE A 396 7.65 -1.33 5.33
C ILE A 396 6.35 -2.06 5.70
N VAL A 397 5.61 -1.53 6.66
CA VAL A 397 4.42 -2.19 7.20
C VAL A 397 3.29 -2.24 6.18
N GLN A 398 3.02 -1.13 5.51
CA GLN A 398 1.94 -1.03 4.52
C GLN A 398 2.14 -1.98 3.33
N GLY A 399 3.38 -2.17 2.90
CA GLY A 399 3.70 -3.11 1.82
C GLY A 399 3.66 -4.58 2.26
N PHE A 400 3.44 -4.87 3.56
CA PHE A 400 3.47 -6.23 4.10
C PHE A 400 2.13 -6.70 4.67
N ILE A 401 1.27 -5.79 5.15
CA ILE A 401 -0.03 -6.17 5.73
C ILE A 401 -1.01 -6.64 4.65
N PRO A 402 -1.64 -7.82 4.81
CA PRO A 402 -2.45 -8.45 3.76
C PRO A 402 -3.72 -7.66 3.39
N TYR A 403 -4.23 -6.85 4.31
CA TYR A 403 -5.38 -5.96 4.10
C TYR A 403 -4.97 -4.50 3.78
N GLY A 404 -3.69 -4.25 3.55
CA GLY A 404 -3.19 -2.96 3.07
C GLY A 404 -3.56 -2.71 1.61
N ALA A 405 -3.76 -1.45 1.24
CA ALA A 405 -4.18 -1.07 -0.11
C ALA A 405 -3.29 -1.69 -1.20
N GLN A 406 -2.00 -1.75 -0.99
CA GLN A 406 -1.02 -2.26 -1.94
C GLN A 406 -1.23 -3.75 -2.24
N ILE A 407 -1.37 -4.57 -1.20
CA ILE A 407 -1.65 -6.00 -1.35
C ILE A 407 -3.04 -6.20 -1.96
N LEU A 408 -4.04 -5.45 -1.48
CA LEU A 408 -5.43 -5.58 -1.96
C LEU A 408 -5.55 -5.22 -3.45
N ILE A 409 -4.88 -4.15 -3.93
CA ILE A 409 -4.87 -3.80 -5.37
C ILE A 409 -4.25 -4.95 -6.18
N ALA A 410 -3.07 -5.41 -5.79
CA ALA A 410 -2.36 -6.44 -6.51
C ALA A 410 -3.16 -7.76 -6.57
N MET A 411 -3.74 -8.20 -5.44
CA MET A 411 -4.58 -9.40 -5.36
C MET A 411 -5.89 -9.24 -6.13
N GLY A 412 -6.51 -8.07 -6.07
CA GLY A 412 -7.73 -7.79 -6.82
C GLY A 412 -7.50 -7.80 -8.33
N VAL A 413 -6.40 -7.21 -8.80
CA VAL A 413 -5.98 -7.27 -10.21
C VAL A 413 -5.70 -8.71 -10.64
N ALA A 414 -4.99 -9.51 -9.83
CA ALA A 414 -4.73 -10.92 -10.10
C ALA A 414 -6.04 -11.71 -10.27
N LYS A 415 -7.00 -11.50 -9.36
CA LYS A 415 -8.33 -12.12 -9.42
C LYS A 415 -9.10 -11.71 -10.69
N GLY A 416 -9.03 -10.44 -11.09
CA GLY A 416 -9.60 -9.94 -12.36
C GLY A 416 -8.97 -10.57 -13.60
N LEU A 417 -7.73 -11.06 -13.49
CA LEU A 417 -7.02 -11.81 -14.52
C LEU A 417 -7.20 -13.33 -14.41
N ASP A 418 -8.13 -13.82 -13.59
CA ASP A 418 -8.39 -15.24 -13.29
C ASP A 418 -7.19 -15.98 -12.68
N MET A 419 -6.34 -15.26 -11.94
CA MET A 419 -5.18 -15.81 -11.26
C MET A 419 -5.43 -15.89 -9.76
N SER A 420 -5.20 -17.08 -9.17
CA SER A 420 -5.20 -17.30 -7.73
C SER A 420 -3.77 -17.32 -7.21
N ILE A 421 -3.44 -16.40 -6.28
CA ILE A 421 -2.07 -16.24 -5.75
C ILE A 421 -2.11 -16.46 -4.24
N ASP A 422 -1.38 -17.46 -3.77
CA ASP A 422 -1.31 -17.74 -2.34
C ASP A 422 -0.68 -16.56 -1.57
N SER A 423 -1.37 -16.12 -0.51
CA SER A 423 -0.94 -14.99 0.30
C SER A 423 0.42 -15.23 1.00
N LEU A 424 0.71 -16.48 1.36
CA LEU A 424 1.99 -16.84 1.97
C LEU A 424 3.12 -16.83 0.94
N ALA A 425 2.86 -17.31 -0.29
CA ALA A 425 3.81 -17.23 -1.41
C ALA A 425 4.13 -15.77 -1.73
N LEU A 426 3.10 -14.89 -1.77
CA LEU A 426 3.30 -13.46 -1.95
C LEU A 426 4.14 -12.87 -0.81
N ALA A 427 3.81 -13.16 0.46
CA ALA A 427 4.57 -12.66 1.60
C ALA A 427 6.06 -13.06 1.55
N LYS A 428 6.36 -14.29 1.12
CA LYS A 428 7.74 -14.76 0.91
C LYS A 428 8.45 -14.06 -0.26
N SER A 429 7.71 -13.54 -1.21
CA SER A 429 8.22 -12.84 -2.39
C SER A 429 8.42 -11.33 -2.20
N LEU A 430 8.01 -10.78 -1.06
CA LEU A 430 8.20 -9.37 -0.68
C LEU A 430 9.63 -9.14 -0.16
N TYR A 431 10.64 -9.19 -1.05
CA TYR A 431 12.04 -9.08 -0.62
C TYR A 431 12.43 -7.70 -0.12
N TYR A 432 11.90 -6.64 -0.73
CA TYR A 432 12.30 -5.26 -0.40
C TYR A 432 11.96 -4.86 1.04
N GLN A 433 10.76 -5.16 1.52
CA GLN A 433 10.28 -4.72 2.83
C GLN A 433 11.11 -5.26 4.00
N PRO A 434 11.42 -6.56 4.11
CA PRO A 434 12.27 -7.06 5.20
C PRO A 434 13.71 -6.56 5.10
N ILE A 435 14.26 -6.38 3.90
CA ILE A 435 15.60 -5.82 3.70
C ILE A 435 15.62 -4.35 4.15
N LEU A 436 14.60 -3.58 3.80
CA LEU A 436 14.43 -2.20 4.23
C LEU A 436 14.30 -2.11 5.75
N ALA A 437 13.57 -3.01 6.40
CA ALA A 437 13.47 -3.08 7.86
C ALA A 437 14.84 -3.30 8.51
N LEU A 438 15.63 -4.23 7.99
CA LEU A 438 16.99 -4.46 8.47
C LEU A 438 17.88 -3.23 8.28
N ALA A 439 17.78 -2.54 7.13
CA ALA A 439 18.54 -1.31 6.87
C ALA A 439 18.16 -0.18 7.83
N VAL A 440 16.85 -0.02 8.15
CA VAL A 440 16.38 0.97 9.15
C VAL A 440 16.91 0.63 10.54
N PHE A 441 16.80 -0.61 10.99
CA PHE A 441 17.30 -1.00 12.32
C PHE A 441 18.82 -0.84 12.43
N ALA A 442 19.56 -1.21 11.39
CA ALA A 442 20.99 -0.93 11.32
C ALA A 442 21.27 0.59 11.39
N SER A 443 20.53 1.40 10.62
CA SER A 443 20.66 2.86 10.65
C SER A 443 20.38 3.44 12.04
N ILE A 444 19.35 2.97 12.77
CA ILE A 444 19.04 3.37 14.14
C ILE A 444 20.17 2.97 15.10
N ALA A 445 20.71 1.77 14.98
CA ALA A 445 21.80 1.28 15.82
C ALA A 445 23.07 2.12 15.68
N PHE A 446 23.36 2.63 14.47
CA PHE A 446 24.54 3.44 14.17
C PHE A 446 24.33 4.96 14.29
N SER A 447 23.08 5.46 14.42
CA SER A 447 22.77 6.90 14.46
C SER A 447 23.44 7.66 15.62
N GLY A 448 23.65 7.01 16.76
CA GLY A 448 24.22 7.66 17.94
C GLY A 448 25.74 7.90 17.95
N ARG A 449 26.49 7.47 16.90
CA ARG A 449 27.91 7.76 16.79
C ARG A 449 28.20 9.12 16.13
N LYS A 450 27.24 9.68 15.36
CA LYS A 450 27.40 10.99 14.70
C LYS A 450 26.96 12.16 15.57
N ALA A 451 25.96 12.01 16.41
CA ALA A 451 25.47 13.09 17.28
C ALA A 451 26.50 13.55 18.34
N SER A 452 27.38 12.65 18.79
CA SER A 452 28.46 12.99 19.70
C SER A 452 29.64 13.75 19.03
N ARG A 453 29.72 13.74 17.69
CA ARG A 453 30.78 14.46 16.96
C ARG A 453 30.37 15.87 16.51
N GLU A 454 29.07 16.16 16.41
CA GLU A 454 28.56 17.50 16.02
C GLU A 454 28.37 18.44 17.23
N LEU A 455 28.51 17.93 18.45
CA LEU A 455 28.48 18.71 19.69
C LEU A 455 29.89 19.07 20.20
N GLU A 456 30.98 18.67 19.52
CA GLU A 456 32.37 19.01 19.82
C GLU A 456 32.95 20.08 18.89
N TYR A 457 32.14 20.77 18.07
CA TYR A 457 32.61 21.92 17.27
C TYR A 457 31.74 23.16 17.48
#